data_6316cf47fd67b9e266b260ea8992e135
#
_entry.id   6316cf47fd67b9e266b260ea8992e135
#
_cell.length_a   1.000
_cell.length_b   1.000
_cell.length_c   1.000
_cell.angle_alpha   90.00
_cell.angle_beta   90.00
_cell.angle_gamma   90.00
#
_symmetry.space_group_name_H-M   'P 1'
#
loop_
_entity.id
_entity.type
_entity.pdbx_description
1 polymer ?
#
loop_
_entity_poly.entity_id
_entity_poly.type
_entity_poly.pdbx_seq_one_letter_code
_entity_poly.pdbx_strand_id
1 'polypeptide(L)'
;RKLEKDRKEVWCYTGLFGSMMKKLVKREFHSRSKFFACLLTFCAGFVDAYTFMERGGTLVAGQTGNVVFLSVELIHHKTGEIEVKLATMLAFMLGIFLITVLRPIFEQSLWRVTSISPLVLICTLVGSMPNTVPNMFIVPPIAFCMGVVATAFGEVDGIAYNNSFMTGNLKKTMVAFGTYVRTKKIPYLEEGLFFVALLASFVTGAIVSTYLIQFWYLRTIWLVSLILLAFLIFRLTQYLRRR
;
A
#
# COMPACT_ATOMS: atom_id res chain seq x y z
N ARG A 1 27.75 47.14 -23.96
CA ARG A 1 26.48 47.32 -23.21
C ARG A 1 25.33 46.49 -23.79
N LYS A 2 25.15 46.46 -25.15
CA LYS A 2 24.07 45.69 -25.80
C LYS A 2 24.24 44.16 -25.63
N LEU A 3 25.46 43.64 -25.85
CA LEU A 3 25.83 42.23 -25.74
C LEU A 3 25.75 41.69 -24.28
N GLU A 4 25.85 42.55 -23.29
CA GLU A 4 25.75 42.17 -21.88
C GLU A 4 24.28 42.08 -21.41
N LYS A 5 23.40 42.89 -22.02
CA LYS A 5 21.96 42.84 -21.81
C LYS A 5 21.38 41.56 -22.43
N ASP A 6 21.76 41.23 -23.65
CA ASP A 6 21.31 40.01 -24.34
C ASP A 6 21.77 38.72 -23.60
N ARG A 7 22.98 38.73 -23.04
CA ARG A 7 23.49 37.62 -22.23
C ARG A 7 22.67 37.42 -20.93
N LYS A 8 22.28 38.49 -20.25
CA LYS A 8 21.47 38.43 -19.05
C LYS A 8 20.04 37.93 -19.33
N GLU A 9 19.46 38.31 -20.45
CA GLU A 9 18.14 37.81 -20.86
C GLU A 9 18.18 36.31 -21.19
N VAL A 10 19.18 35.82 -21.91
CA VAL A 10 19.38 34.40 -22.23
C VAL A 10 19.56 33.58 -20.94
N TRP A 11 20.31 34.07 -19.95
CA TRP A 11 20.46 33.40 -18.63
C TRP A 11 19.19 33.39 -17.82
N CYS A 12 18.36 34.45 -17.93
CA CYS A 12 17.07 34.50 -17.25
C CYS A 12 16.08 33.48 -17.84
N TYR A 13 16.03 33.35 -19.17
CA TYR A 13 15.15 32.37 -19.85
C TYR A 13 15.57 30.93 -19.60
N THR A 14 16.87 30.63 -19.61
CA THR A 14 17.37 29.28 -19.30
C THR A 14 17.13 28.91 -17.84
N GLY A 15 17.27 29.85 -16.90
CA GLY A 15 16.96 29.66 -15.49
C GLY A 15 15.45 29.44 -15.24
N LEU A 16 14.58 30.20 -15.90
CA LEU A 16 13.14 30.08 -15.81
C LEU A 16 12.65 28.77 -16.41
N PHE A 17 13.15 28.40 -17.59
CA PHE A 17 12.84 27.14 -18.27
C PHE A 17 13.32 25.93 -17.45
N GLY A 18 14.54 25.99 -16.91
CA GLY A 18 15.09 24.96 -16.04
C GLY A 18 14.28 24.82 -14.73
N SER A 19 13.82 25.92 -14.14
CA SER A 19 12.94 25.93 -12.97
C SER A 19 11.57 25.35 -13.29
N MET A 20 11.00 25.70 -14.43
CA MET A 20 9.70 25.20 -14.90
C MET A 20 9.76 23.70 -15.21
N MET A 21 10.83 23.25 -15.89
CA MET A 21 11.08 21.82 -16.15
C MET A 21 11.29 21.02 -14.85
N LYS A 22 12.05 21.56 -13.89
CA LYS A 22 12.18 20.93 -12.56
C LYS A 22 10.83 20.84 -11.82
N LYS A 23 9.99 21.87 -11.92
CA LYS A 23 8.63 21.83 -11.33
C LYS A 23 7.73 20.80 -12.03
N LEU A 24 7.78 20.69 -13.36
CA LEU A 24 6.99 19.71 -14.13
C LEU A 24 7.45 18.28 -13.82
N VAL A 25 8.76 18.02 -13.84
CA VAL A 25 9.32 16.69 -13.49
C VAL A 25 9.00 16.33 -12.05
N LYS A 26 9.07 17.28 -11.11
CA LYS A 26 8.72 17.07 -9.71
C LYS A 26 7.21 16.76 -9.57
N ARG A 27 6.33 17.43 -10.32
CA ARG A 27 4.88 17.21 -10.31
C ARG A 27 4.50 15.84 -10.89
N GLU A 28 5.14 15.40 -12.00
CA GLU A 28 4.94 14.05 -12.54
C GLU A 28 5.44 12.97 -11.59
N PHE A 29 6.58 13.17 -10.93
CA PHE A 29 7.12 12.23 -9.97
C PHE A 29 6.19 12.08 -8.74
N HIS A 30 5.64 13.19 -8.22
CA HIS A 30 4.66 13.21 -7.14
C HIS A 30 3.37 12.47 -7.50
N SER A 31 2.83 12.73 -8.70
CA SER A 31 1.61 12.06 -9.18
C SER A 31 1.80 10.54 -9.27
N ARG A 32 2.96 10.08 -9.77
CA ARG A 32 3.27 8.64 -9.84
C ARG A 32 3.42 8.00 -8.47
N SER A 33 4.00 8.70 -7.49
CA SER A 33 4.15 8.19 -6.12
C SER A 33 2.78 8.00 -5.44
N LYS A 34 1.86 8.96 -5.58
CA LYS A 34 0.49 8.86 -5.04
C LYS A 34 -0.33 7.76 -5.72
N PHE A 35 -0.18 7.59 -7.04
CA PHE A 35 -0.80 6.48 -7.76
C PHE A 35 -0.37 5.11 -7.21
N PHE A 36 0.90 4.93 -6.91
CA PHE A 36 1.39 3.68 -6.32
C PHE A 36 0.87 3.45 -4.90
N ALA A 37 0.72 4.50 -4.10
CA ALA A 37 0.09 4.39 -2.80
C ALA A 37 -1.37 3.89 -2.92
N CYS A 38 -2.15 4.46 -3.87
CA CYS A 38 -3.50 4.00 -4.16
C CYS A 38 -3.53 2.54 -4.65
N LEU A 39 -2.58 2.13 -5.52
CA LEU A 39 -2.49 0.77 -6.02
C LEU A 39 -2.20 -0.24 -4.90
N LEU A 40 -1.26 0.06 -4.01
CA LEU A 40 -0.97 -0.79 -2.84
C LEU A 40 -2.15 -0.86 -1.87
N THR A 41 -2.86 0.25 -1.70
CA THR A 41 -4.06 0.31 -0.87
C THR A 41 -5.21 -0.49 -1.49
N PHE A 42 -5.37 -0.47 -2.79
CA PHE A 42 -6.28 -1.36 -3.53
C PHE A 42 -5.93 -2.83 -3.27
N CYS A 43 -4.66 -3.21 -3.41
CA CYS A 43 -4.20 -4.57 -3.14
C CYS A 43 -4.47 -4.98 -1.69
N ALA A 44 -4.29 -4.08 -0.73
CA ALA A 44 -4.57 -4.37 0.69
C ALA A 44 -6.06 -4.66 0.93
N GLY A 45 -6.96 -3.82 0.41
CA GLY A 45 -8.41 -4.07 0.49
C GLY A 45 -8.83 -5.35 -0.23
N PHE A 46 -8.21 -5.64 -1.36
CA PHE A 46 -8.45 -6.86 -2.12
C PHE A 46 -8.08 -8.10 -1.33
N VAL A 47 -6.88 -8.14 -0.74
CA VAL A 47 -6.40 -9.31 0.01
C VAL A 47 -7.16 -9.49 1.32
N ASP A 48 -7.52 -8.40 2.03
CA ASP A 48 -8.36 -8.47 3.22
C ASP A 48 -9.72 -9.08 2.92
N ALA A 49 -10.40 -8.64 1.84
CA ALA A 49 -11.67 -9.21 1.43
C ALA A 49 -11.53 -10.69 1.01
N TYR A 50 -10.47 -11.04 0.26
CA TYR A 50 -10.19 -12.41 -0.12
C TYR A 50 -10.01 -13.33 1.10
N THR A 51 -9.18 -12.95 2.06
CA THR A 51 -8.94 -13.80 3.23
C THR A 51 -10.15 -13.85 4.15
N PHE A 52 -10.92 -12.79 4.23
CA PHE A 52 -12.17 -12.77 4.97
C PHE A 52 -13.19 -13.75 4.38
N MET A 53 -13.38 -13.77 3.07
CA MET A 53 -14.39 -14.61 2.39
C MET A 53 -13.94 -16.07 2.26
N GLU A 54 -12.69 -16.31 1.86
CA GLU A 54 -12.22 -17.64 1.46
C GLU A 54 -11.36 -18.34 2.51
N ARG A 55 -10.93 -17.63 3.57
CA ARG A 55 -9.92 -18.12 4.51
C ARG A 55 -10.33 -17.92 5.99
N GLY A 56 -11.60 -18.14 6.30
CA GLY A 56 -12.09 -18.25 7.68
C GLY A 56 -12.27 -16.90 8.40
N GLY A 57 -12.71 -15.86 7.70
CA GLY A 57 -13.12 -14.61 8.34
C GLY A 57 -11.97 -13.82 9.00
N THR A 58 -10.73 -14.01 8.54
CA THR A 58 -9.54 -13.36 9.12
C THR A 58 -9.00 -12.30 8.17
N LEU A 59 -8.72 -11.11 8.68
CA LEU A 59 -8.11 -10.01 7.92
C LEU A 59 -6.57 -10.10 8.02
N VAL A 60 -5.87 -9.94 6.92
CA VAL A 60 -4.38 -9.98 6.92
C VAL A 60 -3.75 -8.62 7.19
N ALA A 61 -4.49 -7.53 6.92
CA ALA A 61 -4.04 -6.16 7.13
C ALA A 61 -4.88 -5.43 8.18
N GLY A 62 -6.17 -5.68 8.25
CA GLY A 62 -7.13 -5.04 9.16
C GLY A 62 -7.08 -5.56 10.60
N GLN A 63 -5.95 -5.43 11.29
CA GLN A 63 -5.72 -6.06 12.61
C GLN A 63 -6.70 -5.61 13.69
N THR A 64 -7.22 -4.37 13.64
CA THR A 64 -8.25 -3.91 14.57
C THR A 64 -9.54 -4.74 14.45
N GLY A 65 -9.92 -5.14 13.23
CA GLY A 65 -11.03 -6.07 13.00
C GLY A 65 -10.75 -7.44 13.61
N ASN A 66 -9.53 -7.97 13.43
CA ASN A 66 -9.13 -9.24 14.03
C ASN A 66 -9.21 -9.22 15.56
N VAL A 67 -8.85 -8.11 16.22
CA VAL A 67 -9.01 -7.98 17.69
C VAL A 67 -10.48 -8.12 18.10
N VAL A 68 -11.39 -7.46 17.38
CA VAL A 68 -12.83 -7.55 17.67
C VAL A 68 -13.34 -8.98 17.42
N PHE A 69 -13.02 -9.57 16.27
CA PHE A 69 -13.43 -10.93 15.94
C PHE A 69 -12.88 -11.96 16.93
N LEU A 70 -11.60 -11.84 17.30
CA LEU A 70 -10.97 -12.68 18.30
C LEU A 70 -11.70 -12.60 19.65
N SER A 71 -12.07 -11.39 20.08
CA SER A 71 -12.79 -11.19 21.35
C SER A 71 -14.16 -11.87 21.35
N VAL A 72 -14.89 -11.81 20.22
CA VAL A 72 -16.18 -12.49 20.06
C VAL A 72 -16.01 -14.01 20.06
N GLU A 73 -15.01 -14.53 19.35
CA GLU A 73 -14.75 -15.97 19.22
C GLU A 73 -14.28 -16.61 20.52
N LEU A 74 -13.55 -15.87 21.35
CA LEU A 74 -13.17 -16.30 22.70
C LEU A 74 -14.41 -16.62 23.57
N ILE A 75 -15.47 -15.82 23.48
CA ILE A 75 -16.71 -16.06 24.21
C ILE A 75 -17.50 -17.25 23.63
N HIS A 76 -17.41 -17.44 22.30
CA HIS A 76 -18.12 -18.54 21.62
C HIS A 76 -17.32 -19.85 21.55
N HIS A 77 -16.14 -19.92 22.17
CA HIS A 77 -15.26 -21.10 22.24
C HIS A 77 -14.85 -21.70 20.87
N LYS A 78 -14.67 -20.86 19.84
CA LYS A 78 -14.27 -21.29 18.50
C LYS A 78 -12.74 -21.40 18.38
N THR A 79 -12.14 -22.37 19.02
CA THR A 79 -10.67 -22.50 19.20
C THR A 79 -9.87 -22.41 17.91
N GLY A 80 -10.25 -23.10 16.84
CA GLY A 80 -9.50 -23.10 15.58
C GLY A 80 -9.47 -21.73 14.87
N GLU A 81 -10.54 -20.92 14.99
CA GLU A 81 -10.58 -19.55 14.42
C GLU A 81 -9.73 -18.59 15.28
N ILE A 82 -9.71 -18.79 16.60
CA ILE A 82 -8.90 -18.02 17.55
C ILE A 82 -7.42 -18.17 17.24
N GLU A 83 -6.93 -19.40 17.05
CA GLU A 83 -5.54 -19.70 16.76
C GLU A 83 -5.05 -19.01 15.47
N VAL A 84 -5.84 -19.09 14.40
CA VAL A 84 -5.50 -18.47 13.11
C VAL A 84 -5.42 -16.93 13.22
N LYS A 85 -6.40 -16.30 13.91
CA LYS A 85 -6.39 -14.84 14.09
C LYS A 85 -5.22 -14.37 14.95
N LEU A 86 -4.94 -15.08 16.04
CA LEU A 86 -3.81 -14.76 16.91
C LEU A 86 -2.47 -14.90 16.16
N ALA A 87 -2.27 -16.02 15.43
CA ALA A 87 -1.09 -16.24 14.61
C ALA A 87 -0.95 -15.16 13.51
N THR A 88 -2.07 -14.74 12.91
CA THR A 88 -2.11 -13.68 11.89
C THR A 88 -1.66 -12.34 12.46
N MET A 89 -2.14 -11.97 13.64
CA MET A 89 -1.73 -10.73 14.33
C MET A 89 -0.25 -10.77 14.70
N LEU A 90 0.25 -11.88 15.24
CA LEU A 90 1.65 -12.04 15.59
C LEU A 90 2.54 -12.00 14.34
N ALA A 91 2.15 -12.65 13.26
CA ALA A 91 2.88 -12.64 12.00
C ALA A 91 2.95 -11.22 11.38
N PHE A 92 1.85 -10.46 11.42
CA PHE A 92 1.83 -9.07 10.97
C PHE A 92 2.78 -8.19 11.78
N MET A 93 2.75 -8.30 13.12
CA MET A 93 3.67 -7.58 14.01
C MET A 93 5.13 -7.98 13.76
N LEU A 94 5.40 -9.26 13.55
CA LEU A 94 6.74 -9.77 13.21
C LEU A 94 7.23 -9.21 11.88
N GLY A 95 6.36 -9.08 10.88
CA GLY A 95 6.67 -8.46 9.58
C GLY A 95 7.12 -7.00 9.76
N ILE A 96 6.38 -6.21 10.54
CA ILE A 96 6.74 -4.81 10.86
C ILE A 96 8.08 -4.77 11.58
N PHE A 97 8.24 -5.58 12.61
CA PHE A 97 9.46 -5.62 13.43
C PHE A 97 10.69 -5.96 12.57
N LEU A 98 10.61 -7.07 11.83
CA LEU A 98 11.73 -7.57 11.04
C LEU A 98 12.16 -6.57 9.97
N ILE A 99 11.20 -6.00 9.21
CA ILE A 99 11.54 -5.05 8.16
C ILE A 99 12.12 -3.74 8.72
N THR A 100 11.69 -3.32 9.91
CA THR A 100 12.23 -2.14 10.59
C THR A 100 13.68 -2.38 11.01
N VAL A 101 14.00 -3.56 11.54
CA VAL A 101 15.36 -3.95 11.93
C VAL A 101 16.28 -4.10 10.71
N LEU A 102 15.77 -4.68 9.63
CA LEU A 102 16.55 -4.95 8.41
C LEU A 102 16.72 -3.72 7.51
N ARG A 103 15.92 -2.67 7.68
CA ARG A 103 15.95 -1.47 6.84
C ARG A 103 17.35 -0.87 6.62
N PRO A 104 18.23 -0.74 7.64
CA PRO A 104 19.56 -0.18 7.46
C PRO A 104 20.49 -1.02 6.57
N ILE A 105 20.22 -2.32 6.40
CA ILE A 105 21.04 -3.28 5.64
C ILE A 105 20.76 -3.17 4.13
N PHE A 106 19.55 -2.70 3.76
CA PHE A 106 19.15 -2.62 2.36
C PHE A 106 19.56 -1.31 1.72
N GLU A 107 20.06 -1.38 0.49
CA GLU A 107 20.29 -0.21 -0.35
C GLU A 107 18.97 0.56 -0.58
N GLN A 108 19.03 1.88 -0.41
CA GLN A 108 17.84 2.75 -0.42
C GLN A 108 17.02 2.66 -1.73
N SER A 109 17.67 2.32 -2.84
CA SER A 109 17.05 2.14 -4.15
C SER A 109 16.30 0.82 -4.31
N LEU A 110 16.79 -0.29 -3.71
CA LEU A 110 16.22 -1.63 -3.82
C LEU A 110 15.23 -1.96 -2.69
N TRP A 111 15.26 -1.20 -1.58
CA TRP A 111 14.42 -1.41 -0.42
C TRP A 111 12.95 -1.70 -0.73
N ARG A 112 12.33 -0.84 -1.56
CA ARG A 112 10.91 -0.96 -1.90
C ARG A 112 10.61 -2.16 -2.79
N VAL A 113 11.55 -2.57 -3.65
CA VAL A 113 11.43 -3.74 -4.52
C VAL A 113 11.49 -5.01 -3.68
N THR A 114 12.49 -5.13 -2.80
CA THR A 114 12.64 -6.29 -1.92
C THR A 114 11.48 -6.46 -0.94
N SER A 115 10.87 -5.35 -0.49
CA SER A 115 9.73 -5.41 0.43
C SER A 115 8.43 -5.93 -0.19
N ILE A 116 8.24 -5.81 -1.52
CA ILE A 116 7.03 -6.31 -2.20
C ILE A 116 7.21 -7.76 -2.67
N SER A 117 8.42 -8.17 -3.03
CA SER A 117 8.66 -9.48 -3.64
C SER A 117 8.14 -10.67 -2.80
N PRO A 118 8.24 -10.71 -1.46
CA PRO A 118 7.65 -11.80 -0.68
C PRO A 118 6.12 -11.87 -0.80
N LEU A 119 5.43 -10.72 -0.88
CA LEU A 119 3.98 -10.69 -1.04
C LEU A 119 3.55 -11.22 -2.42
N VAL A 120 4.28 -10.89 -3.49
CA VAL A 120 4.05 -11.46 -4.83
C VAL A 120 4.18 -12.96 -4.80
N LEU A 121 5.26 -13.47 -4.20
CA LEU A 121 5.53 -14.91 -4.11
C LEU A 121 4.43 -15.64 -3.34
N ILE A 122 4.09 -15.16 -2.14
CA ILE A 122 3.09 -15.83 -1.30
C ILE A 122 1.69 -15.78 -1.93
N CYS A 123 1.28 -14.67 -2.55
CA CYS A 123 0.00 -14.59 -3.26
C CYS A 123 -0.06 -15.55 -4.45
N THR A 124 1.05 -15.74 -5.17
CA THR A 124 1.14 -16.72 -6.28
C THR A 124 0.99 -18.15 -5.76
N LEU A 125 1.69 -18.49 -4.68
CA LEU A 125 1.62 -19.81 -4.06
C LEU A 125 0.23 -20.11 -3.52
N VAL A 126 -0.36 -19.18 -2.77
CA VAL A 126 -1.70 -19.33 -2.16
C VAL A 126 -2.79 -19.55 -3.19
N GLY A 127 -2.75 -18.84 -4.34
CA GLY A 127 -3.70 -19.04 -5.43
C GLY A 127 -3.60 -20.42 -6.11
N SER A 128 -2.47 -21.12 -5.90
CA SER A 128 -2.24 -22.49 -6.40
C SER A 128 -2.62 -23.58 -5.37
N MET A 129 -2.82 -23.19 -4.09
CA MET A 129 -3.11 -24.14 -3.02
C MET A 129 -4.57 -24.56 -3.01
N PRO A 130 -4.87 -25.85 -2.80
CA PRO A 130 -6.25 -26.32 -2.67
C PRO A 130 -6.90 -25.83 -1.36
N ASN A 131 -8.21 -25.89 -1.29
CA ASN A 131 -8.96 -25.46 -0.10
C ASN A 131 -8.75 -26.38 1.13
N THR A 132 -8.16 -27.55 0.93
CA THR A 132 -7.82 -28.50 2.00
C THR A 132 -6.67 -28.08 2.87
N VAL A 133 -5.86 -27.10 2.42
CA VAL A 133 -4.74 -26.57 3.22
C VAL A 133 -5.28 -25.73 4.37
N PRO A 134 -4.92 -26.03 5.64
CA PRO A 134 -5.38 -25.27 6.79
C PRO A 134 -5.02 -23.78 6.71
N ASN A 135 -5.94 -22.92 7.10
CA ASN A 135 -5.78 -21.45 7.06
C ASN A 135 -4.58 -20.96 7.88
N MET A 136 -4.16 -21.72 8.89
CA MET A 136 -2.97 -21.45 9.70
C MET A 136 -1.68 -21.35 8.86
N PHE A 137 -1.58 -22.08 7.74
CA PHE A 137 -0.41 -22.05 6.85
C PHE A 137 -0.55 -21.02 5.71
N ILE A 138 -1.73 -20.40 5.55
CA ILE A 138 -2.04 -19.48 4.46
C ILE A 138 -2.12 -18.03 4.95
N VAL A 139 -2.94 -17.77 5.96
CA VAL A 139 -3.27 -16.40 6.37
C VAL A 139 -2.13 -15.70 7.10
N PRO A 140 -1.44 -16.31 8.10
CA PRO A 140 -0.34 -15.65 8.79
C PRO A 140 0.84 -15.27 7.88
N PRO A 141 1.32 -16.11 6.91
CA PRO A 141 2.35 -15.69 5.96
C PRO A 141 1.97 -14.49 5.10
N ILE A 142 0.71 -14.39 4.66
CA ILE A 142 0.23 -13.21 3.93
C ILE A 142 0.26 -11.98 4.85
N ALA A 143 -0.22 -12.12 6.09
CA ALA A 143 -0.22 -11.03 7.07
C ALA A 143 1.20 -10.54 7.41
N PHE A 144 2.18 -11.44 7.52
CA PHE A 144 3.58 -11.09 7.66
C PHE A 144 4.03 -10.18 6.51
N CYS A 145 3.78 -10.58 5.27
CA CYS A 145 4.12 -9.78 4.08
C CYS A 145 3.37 -8.44 4.06
N MET A 146 2.11 -8.41 4.51
CA MET A 146 1.35 -7.16 4.62
C MET A 146 1.94 -6.21 5.67
N GLY A 147 2.44 -6.71 6.80
CA GLY A 147 3.18 -5.93 7.79
C GLY A 147 4.47 -5.31 7.22
N VAL A 148 5.21 -6.11 6.44
CA VAL A 148 6.41 -5.64 5.70
C VAL A 148 6.04 -4.50 4.73
N VAL A 149 5.03 -4.69 3.89
CA VAL A 149 4.61 -3.69 2.89
C VAL A 149 4.05 -2.44 3.55
N ALA A 150 3.25 -2.57 4.61
CA ALA A 150 2.69 -1.44 5.35
C ALA A 150 3.78 -0.52 5.90
N THR A 151 4.88 -1.12 6.39
CA THR A 151 6.02 -0.37 6.95
C THR A 151 6.89 0.23 5.86
N ALA A 152 7.17 -0.52 4.78
CA ALA A 152 8.02 -0.05 3.69
C ALA A 152 7.39 1.09 2.87
N PHE A 153 6.06 1.20 2.86
CA PHE A 153 5.28 2.17 2.08
C PHE A 153 4.34 3.01 2.96
N GLY A 154 4.81 3.44 4.12
CA GLY A 154 4.05 4.27 5.06
C GLY A 154 4.07 5.77 4.78
N GLU A 155 4.80 6.24 3.75
CA GLU A 155 4.96 7.67 3.44
C GLU A 155 5.08 7.90 1.93
N VAL A 156 4.44 8.96 1.45
CA VAL A 156 4.56 9.46 0.09
C VAL A 156 4.59 10.99 0.09
N ASP A 157 5.62 11.56 -0.54
CA ASP A 157 5.80 13.02 -0.68
C ASP A 157 5.75 13.80 0.65
N GLY A 158 6.25 13.20 1.76
CA GLY A 158 6.19 13.79 3.10
C GLY A 158 4.85 13.60 3.81
N ILE A 159 3.87 12.96 3.16
CA ILE A 159 2.57 12.65 3.77
C ILE A 159 2.61 11.21 4.29
N ALA A 160 2.56 11.06 5.61
CA ALA A 160 2.42 9.75 6.23
C ALA A 160 1.00 9.21 5.96
N TYR A 161 0.89 8.03 5.36
CA TYR A 161 -0.38 7.35 5.12
C TYR A 161 -0.31 5.90 5.56
N ASN A 162 -1.45 5.23 5.55
CA ASN A 162 -1.49 3.81 5.80
C ASN A 162 -2.24 3.11 4.65
N ASN A 163 -1.59 2.13 4.03
CA ASN A 163 -2.20 1.34 2.95
C ASN A 163 -3.19 0.28 3.46
N SER A 164 -3.20 0.01 4.77
CA SER A 164 -3.97 -1.08 5.39
C SER A 164 -4.98 -0.58 6.43
N PHE A 165 -4.69 0.51 7.16
CA PHE A 165 -5.53 1.02 8.25
C PHE A 165 -6.39 2.20 7.81
N MET A 166 -7.59 1.92 7.33
CA MET A 166 -8.47 2.94 6.76
C MET A 166 -9.02 3.93 7.77
N THR A 167 -9.21 3.54 9.05
CA THR A 167 -9.68 4.46 10.10
C THR A 167 -8.73 5.64 10.30
N GLY A 168 -7.41 5.40 10.27
CA GLY A 168 -6.41 6.47 10.35
C GLY A 168 -6.48 7.43 9.16
N ASN A 169 -6.65 6.90 7.95
CA ASN A 169 -6.79 7.70 6.73
C ASN A 169 -8.11 8.50 6.74
N LEU A 170 -9.22 7.92 7.23
CA LEU A 170 -10.50 8.59 7.39
C LEU A 170 -10.38 9.81 8.33
N LYS A 171 -9.72 9.65 9.48
CA LYS A 171 -9.43 10.76 10.39
C LYS A 171 -8.62 11.86 9.69
N LYS A 172 -7.55 11.50 8.99
CA LYS A 172 -6.69 12.46 8.26
C LYS A 172 -7.45 13.19 7.16
N THR A 173 -8.36 12.52 6.45
CA THR A 173 -9.27 13.14 5.48
C THR A 173 -10.03 14.30 6.10
N MET A 174 -10.70 14.06 7.22
CA MET A 174 -11.53 15.08 7.87
C MET A 174 -10.69 16.21 8.49
N VAL A 175 -9.51 15.89 9.06
CA VAL A 175 -8.57 16.90 9.57
C VAL A 175 -8.07 17.80 8.44
N ALA A 176 -7.71 17.23 7.28
CA ALA A 176 -7.24 17.99 6.12
C ALA A 176 -8.34 18.90 5.58
N PHE A 177 -9.56 18.40 5.38
CA PHE A 177 -10.70 19.24 4.92
C PHE A 177 -11.09 20.32 5.93
N GLY A 178 -11.13 20.00 7.24
CA GLY A 178 -11.40 20.99 8.28
C GLY A 178 -10.34 22.10 8.31
N THR A 179 -9.05 21.72 8.12
CA THR A 179 -7.96 22.69 8.02
C THR A 179 -8.07 23.54 6.76
N TYR A 180 -8.47 22.96 5.62
CA TYR A 180 -8.74 23.69 4.39
C TYR A 180 -9.88 24.69 4.56
N VAL A 181 -11.00 24.30 5.17
CA VAL A 181 -12.14 25.20 5.42
C VAL A 181 -11.71 26.41 6.25
N ARG A 182 -10.87 26.20 7.28
CA ARG A 182 -10.37 27.24 8.17
C ARG A 182 -9.33 28.16 7.51
N THR A 183 -8.39 27.57 6.75
CA THR A 183 -7.20 28.31 6.27
C THR A 183 -7.29 28.70 4.79
N LYS A 184 -8.19 28.10 4.01
CA LYS A 184 -8.36 28.23 2.55
C LYS A 184 -7.08 27.90 1.75
N LYS A 185 -6.11 27.20 2.35
CA LYS A 185 -4.86 26.83 1.69
C LYS A 185 -5.04 25.54 0.88
N ILE A 186 -4.80 25.61 -0.42
CA ILE A 186 -4.95 24.50 -1.40
C ILE A 186 -4.21 23.22 -1.02
N PRO A 187 -2.98 23.21 -0.44
CA PRO A 187 -2.30 21.98 -0.07
C PRO A 187 -3.14 21.07 0.86
N TYR A 188 -3.91 21.62 1.77
CA TYR A 188 -4.77 20.80 2.65
C TYR A 188 -5.95 20.18 1.89
N LEU A 189 -6.48 20.84 0.85
CA LEU A 189 -7.47 20.24 -0.04
C LEU A 189 -6.89 19.07 -0.82
N GLU A 190 -5.68 19.22 -1.39
CA GLU A 190 -4.99 18.17 -2.13
C GLU A 190 -4.65 16.96 -1.25
N GLU A 191 -4.27 17.22 0.01
CA GLU A 191 -4.04 16.17 1.01
C GLU A 191 -5.33 15.42 1.35
N GLY A 192 -6.42 16.13 1.59
CA GLY A 192 -7.73 15.53 1.84
C GLY A 192 -8.21 14.67 0.69
N LEU A 193 -8.10 15.16 -0.55
CA LEU A 193 -8.44 14.40 -1.76
C LEU A 193 -7.56 13.16 -1.95
N PHE A 194 -6.29 13.24 -1.60
CA PHE A 194 -5.41 12.06 -1.61
C PHE A 194 -5.88 10.98 -0.63
N PHE A 195 -6.25 11.33 0.60
CA PHE A 195 -6.80 10.37 1.54
C PHE A 195 -8.15 9.79 1.09
N VAL A 196 -9.01 10.60 0.45
CA VAL A 196 -10.25 10.09 -0.19
C VAL A 196 -9.91 9.06 -1.27
N ALA A 197 -8.90 9.32 -2.11
CA ALA A 197 -8.47 8.37 -3.14
C ALA A 197 -7.95 7.06 -2.54
N LEU A 198 -7.23 7.11 -1.41
CA LEU A 198 -6.79 5.91 -0.69
C LEU A 198 -7.99 5.10 -0.17
N LEU A 199 -8.97 5.76 0.48
CA LEU A 199 -10.19 5.11 0.96
C LEU A 199 -10.97 4.46 -0.19
N ALA A 200 -11.17 5.19 -1.28
CA ALA A 200 -11.85 4.67 -2.48
C ALA A 200 -11.09 3.48 -3.08
N SER A 201 -9.75 3.53 -3.13
CA SER A 201 -8.91 2.43 -3.63
C SER A 201 -9.08 1.16 -2.79
N PHE A 202 -9.08 1.28 -1.45
CA PHE A 202 -9.30 0.14 -0.56
C PHE A 202 -10.67 -0.49 -0.77
N VAL A 203 -11.73 0.33 -0.76
CA VAL A 203 -13.11 -0.13 -0.98
C VAL A 203 -13.26 -0.80 -2.35
N THR A 204 -12.70 -0.19 -3.40
CA THR A 204 -12.73 -0.76 -4.74
C THR A 204 -11.99 -2.10 -4.79
N GLY A 205 -10.83 -2.20 -4.13
CA GLY A 205 -10.10 -3.47 -4.01
C GLY A 205 -10.94 -4.57 -3.36
N ALA A 206 -11.59 -4.28 -2.25
CA ALA A 206 -12.46 -5.20 -1.54
C ALA A 206 -13.67 -5.62 -2.39
N ILE A 207 -14.34 -4.68 -3.08
CA ILE A 207 -15.47 -4.96 -3.97
C ILE A 207 -15.03 -5.86 -5.13
N VAL A 208 -13.92 -5.53 -5.81
CA VAL A 208 -13.41 -6.31 -6.94
C VAL A 208 -13.03 -7.71 -6.50
N SER A 209 -12.39 -7.88 -5.34
CA SER A 209 -12.07 -9.17 -4.76
C SER A 209 -13.33 -10.01 -4.55
N THR A 210 -14.31 -9.46 -3.83
CA THR A 210 -15.57 -10.15 -3.52
C THR A 210 -16.33 -10.54 -4.78
N TYR A 211 -16.33 -9.67 -5.81
CA TYR A 211 -16.96 -9.98 -7.09
C TYR A 211 -16.24 -11.10 -7.84
N LEU A 212 -14.90 -11.07 -7.92
CA LEU A 212 -14.12 -12.06 -8.64
C LEU A 212 -14.09 -13.43 -7.97
N ILE A 213 -14.21 -13.50 -6.65
CA ILE A 213 -14.32 -14.76 -5.90
C ILE A 213 -15.48 -15.60 -6.42
N GLN A 214 -16.59 -15.01 -6.86
CA GLN A 214 -17.74 -15.73 -7.40
C GLN A 214 -17.41 -16.56 -8.67
N PHE A 215 -16.36 -16.18 -9.40
CA PHE A 215 -15.96 -16.84 -10.65
C PHE A 215 -14.65 -17.63 -10.52
N TRP A 216 -13.67 -17.09 -9.75
CA TRP A 216 -12.31 -17.64 -9.69
C TRP A 216 -11.96 -18.29 -8.36
N TYR A 217 -12.85 -18.19 -7.35
CA TYR A 217 -12.66 -18.77 -6.03
C TYR A 217 -11.25 -18.44 -5.46
N LEU A 218 -10.52 -19.47 -5.05
CA LEU A 218 -9.18 -19.34 -4.46
C LEU A 218 -8.14 -18.69 -5.38
N ARG A 219 -8.32 -18.79 -6.71
CA ARG A 219 -7.40 -18.22 -7.71
C ARG A 219 -7.51 -16.70 -7.84
N THR A 220 -8.54 -16.13 -7.25
CA THR A 220 -8.78 -14.67 -7.28
C THR A 220 -7.57 -13.88 -6.77
N ILE A 221 -6.82 -14.40 -5.81
CA ILE A 221 -5.62 -13.75 -5.26
C ILE A 221 -4.50 -13.57 -6.30
N TRP A 222 -4.50 -14.33 -7.41
CA TRP A 222 -3.53 -14.15 -8.48
C TRP A 222 -3.60 -12.77 -9.14
N LEU A 223 -4.76 -12.11 -9.12
CA LEU A 223 -4.85 -10.74 -9.64
C LEU A 223 -3.95 -9.79 -8.86
N VAL A 224 -3.91 -9.90 -7.53
CA VAL A 224 -2.98 -9.10 -6.70
C VAL A 224 -1.53 -9.42 -7.05
N SER A 225 -1.21 -10.71 -7.21
CA SER A 225 0.13 -11.14 -7.60
C SER A 225 0.54 -10.53 -8.95
N LEU A 226 -0.33 -10.53 -9.95
CA LEU A 226 -0.09 -9.94 -11.27
C LEU A 226 0.10 -8.41 -11.19
N ILE A 227 -0.74 -7.71 -10.44
CA ILE A 227 -0.63 -6.25 -10.24
C ILE A 227 0.69 -5.89 -9.56
N LEU A 228 1.04 -6.60 -8.48
CA LEU A 228 2.27 -6.35 -7.75
C LEU A 228 3.52 -6.74 -8.55
N LEU A 229 3.45 -7.80 -9.36
CA LEU A 229 4.53 -8.20 -10.26
C LEU A 229 4.76 -7.15 -11.34
N ALA A 230 3.70 -6.64 -11.96
CA ALA A 230 3.80 -5.55 -12.95
C ALA A 230 4.43 -4.29 -12.32
N PHE A 231 4.04 -3.96 -11.08
CA PHE A 231 4.65 -2.87 -10.32
C PHE A 231 6.13 -3.11 -10.06
N LEU A 232 6.50 -4.33 -9.66
CA LEU A 232 7.86 -4.72 -9.35
C LEU A 232 8.76 -4.63 -10.60
N ILE A 233 8.30 -5.15 -11.75
CA ILE A 233 8.98 -5.05 -13.04
C ILE A 233 9.17 -3.57 -13.42
N PHE A 234 8.13 -2.74 -13.29
CA PHE A 234 8.21 -1.31 -13.58
C PHE A 234 9.26 -0.61 -12.71
N ARG A 235 9.32 -0.92 -11.42
CA ARG A 235 10.33 -0.33 -10.51
C ARG A 235 11.74 -0.79 -10.84
N LEU A 236 11.91 -2.08 -11.17
CA LEU A 236 13.20 -2.65 -11.54
C LEU A 236 13.71 -2.03 -12.85
N THR A 237 12.86 -1.87 -13.86
CA THR A 237 13.24 -1.21 -15.12
C THR A 237 13.64 0.25 -14.91
N GLN A 238 12.96 0.98 -14.01
CA GLN A 238 13.37 2.34 -13.64
C GLN A 238 14.74 2.37 -12.94
N TYR A 239 15.01 1.39 -12.10
CA TYR A 239 16.31 1.27 -11.41
C TYR A 239 17.44 1.00 -12.41
N LEU A 240 17.25 0.06 -13.32
CA LEU A 240 18.26 -0.31 -14.33
C LEU A 240 18.54 0.84 -15.33
N ARG A 241 17.54 1.65 -15.67
CA ARG A 241 17.71 2.82 -16.54
C ARG A 241 18.47 3.98 -15.89
N ARG A 242 18.64 3.99 -14.57
CA ARG A 242 19.34 5.05 -13.82
C ARG A 242 20.80 4.70 -13.50
N ARG A 243 21.20 3.46 -13.74
CA ARG A 243 22.59 3.01 -13.73
C ARG A 243 23.23 3.18 -15.10
#